data_bd9a2af34c3bb43a92bc8adc5d59a6a7
#
_entry.id   bd9a2af34c3bb43a92bc8adc5d59a6a7
#
_cell.length_a   1.000
_cell.length_b   1.000
_cell.length_c   1.000
_cell.angle_alpha   90.00
_cell.angle_beta   90.00
_cell.angle_gamma   90.00
#
_symmetry.space_group_name_H-M   'P 1'
#
loop_
_entity.id
_entity.type
_entity.pdbx_description
1 polymer ?
#
loop_
_entity_poly.entity_id
_entity_poly.type
_entity_poly.pdbx_seq_one_letter_code
_entity_poly.pdbx_strand_id
1 'polypeptide(L)'
;MDDQENWWAGEITHTGAIVVYDPSAQISSGGNLYIYSVNRKVMRQFDRDELRTIVKSIHGQERVQAFSIYSEWKKENFERFLQTEPLRIIEESRRVKAEEDKLKENYRNKLIELGFDPDEFIAQKVTPRRHRVTHCYSCKRGLDNKLFFECNACHWIICTCGACGCGYSR
;
A
#
# COMPACT_ATOMS: atom_id res chain seq x y z
N MET A 1 3.38 20.20 30.13
CA MET A 1 4.25 20.65 29.03
C MET A 1 3.46 20.51 27.76
N ASP A 2 3.22 21.62 27.07
CA ASP A 2 2.33 21.63 25.92
C ASP A 2 3.02 20.94 24.72
N ASP A 3 2.58 19.72 24.42
CA ASP A 3 3.04 18.93 23.24
C ASP A 3 2.72 19.62 21.90
N GLN A 4 2.06 20.77 21.93
CA GLN A 4 1.60 21.50 20.74
C GLN A 4 2.76 22.17 19.95
N GLU A 5 3.93 22.38 20.57
CA GLU A 5 5.07 23.04 19.91
C GLU A 5 5.57 22.25 18.67
N ASN A 6 5.37 20.95 18.64
CA ASN A 6 5.80 20.07 17.54
C ASN A 6 4.70 19.73 16.55
N TRP A 7 3.47 20.23 16.73
CA TRP A 7 2.39 19.96 15.81
C TRP A 7 2.47 20.86 14.57
N TRP A 8 2.10 20.26 13.46
CA TRP A 8 2.00 20.97 12.19
C TRP A 8 0.57 20.86 11.64
N ALA A 9 0.07 21.93 11.01
CA ALA A 9 -1.23 21.94 10.36
C ALA A 9 -1.14 22.44 8.92
N GLY A 10 -1.95 21.85 8.05
CA GLY A 10 -2.01 22.21 6.64
C GLY A 10 -3.36 21.92 6.02
N GLU A 11 -3.53 22.41 4.79
CA GLU A 11 -4.69 22.19 3.94
C GLU A 11 -4.32 21.30 2.77
N ILE A 12 -5.13 20.27 2.50
CA ILE A 12 -4.99 19.41 1.31
C ILE A 12 -5.53 20.20 0.10
N THR A 13 -4.65 20.55 -0.83
CA THR A 13 -4.90 21.51 -1.91
C THR A 13 -6.08 21.19 -2.83
N HIS A 14 -6.33 19.90 -3.10
CA HIS A 14 -7.41 19.48 -4.01
C HIS A 14 -8.77 19.27 -3.31
N THR A 15 -8.81 19.22 -1.97
CA THR A 15 -10.05 18.99 -1.22
C THR A 15 -10.41 20.11 -0.25
N GLY A 16 -9.48 21.03 0.04
CA GLY A 16 -9.64 22.03 1.10
C GLY A 16 -9.71 21.44 2.52
N ALA A 17 -9.37 20.16 2.69
CA ALA A 17 -9.47 19.50 3.99
C ALA A 17 -8.30 19.92 4.89
N ILE A 18 -8.63 20.42 6.09
CA ILE A 18 -7.62 20.78 7.10
C ILE A 18 -7.15 19.53 7.84
N VAL A 19 -5.83 19.42 7.99
CA VAL A 19 -5.17 18.29 8.62
C VAL A 19 -4.15 18.72 9.66
N VAL A 20 -3.95 17.91 10.69
CA VAL A 20 -2.96 18.12 11.75
C VAL A 20 -2.02 16.91 11.82
N TYR A 21 -0.72 17.17 11.80
CA TYR A 21 0.33 16.20 12.06
C TYR A 21 0.82 16.33 13.49
N ASP A 22 0.87 15.22 14.20
CA ASP A 22 1.41 15.10 15.55
C ASP A 22 2.49 14.01 15.55
N PRO A 23 3.75 14.35 15.85
CA PRO A 23 4.83 13.36 15.92
C PRO A 23 4.58 12.24 16.94
N SER A 24 3.88 12.52 18.05
CA SER A 24 3.57 11.53 19.08
C SER A 24 2.51 10.50 18.65
N ALA A 25 1.76 10.80 17.58
CA ALA A 25 0.73 9.91 17.04
C ALA A 25 1.24 8.99 15.92
N GLN A 26 2.54 8.94 15.67
CA GLN A 26 3.09 8.13 14.60
C GLN A 26 3.31 6.69 15.06
N ILE A 27 2.60 5.77 14.40
CA ILE A 27 2.80 4.33 14.53
C ILE A 27 3.68 3.89 13.37
N SER A 28 4.72 3.10 13.64
CA SER A 28 5.63 2.62 12.59
C SER A 28 4.86 1.78 11.55
N SER A 29 4.69 2.32 10.35
CA SER A 29 3.87 1.73 9.28
C SER A 29 4.50 1.88 7.89
N GLY A 30 5.79 1.55 7.76
CA GLY A 30 6.40 1.35 6.44
C GLY A 30 6.44 2.58 5.51
N GLY A 31 6.56 3.80 6.06
CA GLY A 31 6.66 5.03 5.26
C GLY A 31 5.40 5.89 5.25
N ASN A 32 4.28 5.39 5.71
CA ASN A 32 3.05 6.17 5.86
C ASN A 32 3.06 7.03 7.13
N LEU A 33 2.34 8.15 7.09
CA LEU A 33 2.13 9.06 8.21
C LEU A 33 0.67 9.05 8.66
N TYR A 34 0.46 9.12 9.97
CA TYR A 34 -0.86 9.33 10.54
C TYR A 34 -1.15 10.82 10.70
N ILE A 35 -2.21 11.27 10.08
CA ILE A 35 -2.64 12.67 10.03
C ILE A 35 -4.09 12.75 10.51
N TYR A 36 -4.37 13.67 11.42
CA TYR A 36 -5.72 13.94 11.85
C TYR A 36 -6.45 14.83 10.84
N SER A 37 -7.59 14.37 10.35
CA SER A 37 -8.48 15.16 9.50
C SER A 37 -9.46 15.94 10.36
N VAL A 38 -9.33 17.26 10.41
CA VAL A 38 -10.16 18.16 11.24
C VAL A 38 -11.62 18.05 10.84
N ASN A 39 -11.92 18.07 9.55
CA ASN A 39 -13.29 18.02 9.03
C ASN A 39 -14.00 16.69 9.33
N ARG A 40 -13.26 15.59 9.38
CA ARG A 40 -13.81 14.24 9.62
C ARG A 40 -13.64 13.76 11.06
N LYS A 41 -12.90 14.49 11.88
CA LYS A 41 -12.57 14.15 13.28
C LYS A 41 -12.00 12.75 13.45
N VAL A 42 -11.08 12.35 12.55
CA VAL A 42 -10.49 10.99 12.52
C VAL A 42 -9.03 11.02 12.10
N MET A 43 -8.21 10.10 12.67
CA MET A 43 -6.87 9.82 12.20
C MET A 43 -6.93 9.05 10.88
N ARG A 44 -6.11 9.44 9.91
CA ARG A 44 -6.00 8.79 8.61
C ARG A 44 -4.54 8.57 8.25
N GLN A 45 -4.30 7.50 7.51
CA GLN A 45 -2.98 7.15 6.99
C GLN A 45 -2.80 7.77 5.61
N PHE A 46 -1.64 8.41 5.39
CA PHE A 46 -1.24 8.99 4.12
C PHE A 46 0.17 8.53 3.77
N ASP A 47 0.44 8.33 2.49
CA ASP A 47 1.80 8.18 2.01
C ASP A 47 2.60 9.49 2.22
N ARG A 48 3.84 9.37 2.69
CA ARG A 48 4.67 10.53 3.03
C ARG A 48 5.00 11.39 1.81
N ASP A 49 5.28 10.77 0.68
CA ASP A 49 5.71 11.48 -0.53
C ASP A 49 4.51 12.14 -1.21
N GLU A 50 3.35 11.46 -1.23
CA GLU A 50 2.08 12.05 -1.66
C GLU A 50 1.73 13.28 -0.81
N LEU A 51 1.82 13.17 0.51
CA LEU A 51 1.47 14.25 1.42
C LEU A 51 2.28 15.53 1.15
N ARG A 52 3.58 15.41 0.88
CA ARG A 52 4.47 16.55 0.58
C ARG A 52 4.04 17.34 -0.65
N THR A 53 3.42 16.69 -1.61
CA THR A 53 2.99 17.32 -2.87
C THR A 53 1.61 17.97 -2.79
N ILE A 54 0.75 17.50 -1.90
CA ILE A 54 -0.67 17.89 -1.85
C ILE A 54 -1.03 18.79 -0.66
N VAL A 55 -0.12 19.02 0.29
CA VAL A 55 -0.43 19.79 1.50
C VAL A 55 0.27 21.14 1.52
N LYS A 56 -0.52 22.20 1.76
CA LYS A 56 -0.06 23.56 1.97
C LYS A 56 -0.19 23.91 3.47
N SER A 57 0.87 24.48 4.05
CA SER A 57 0.83 24.93 5.46
C SER A 57 -0.21 26.02 5.69
N ILE A 58 -0.95 25.92 6.78
CA ILE A 58 -1.86 26.96 7.25
C ILE A 58 -1.28 27.70 8.45
N HIS A 59 -1.68 28.95 8.61
CA HIS A 59 -1.14 29.86 9.62
C HIS A 59 -2.26 30.64 10.34
N GLY A 60 -1.90 31.39 11.38
CA GLY A 60 -2.80 32.29 12.08
C GLY A 60 -3.96 31.58 12.77
N GLN A 61 -5.15 32.15 12.68
CA GLN A 61 -6.33 31.71 13.40
C GLN A 61 -6.80 30.29 12.98
N GLU A 62 -6.69 29.95 11.71
CA GLU A 62 -7.04 28.61 11.21
C GLU A 62 -6.18 27.52 11.85
N ARG A 63 -4.87 27.75 11.97
CA ARG A 63 -3.96 26.82 12.65
C ARG A 63 -4.33 26.65 14.11
N VAL A 64 -4.62 27.72 14.83
CA VAL A 64 -5.03 27.68 16.24
C VAL A 64 -6.31 26.87 16.40
N GLN A 65 -7.30 27.11 15.55
CA GLN A 65 -8.56 26.37 15.56
C GLN A 65 -8.36 24.89 15.26
N ALA A 66 -7.53 24.54 14.28
CA ALA A 66 -7.23 23.15 13.95
C ALA A 66 -6.56 22.42 15.13
N PHE A 67 -5.64 23.08 15.81
CA PHE A 67 -4.97 22.53 17.00
C PHE A 67 -5.91 22.36 18.19
N SER A 68 -6.82 23.30 18.40
CA SER A 68 -7.85 23.20 19.46
C SER A 68 -8.74 21.96 19.24
N ILE A 69 -9.25 21.78 18.03
CA ILE A 69 -10.10 20.63 17.67
C ILE A 69 -9.33 19.32 17.82
N TYR A 70 -8.07 19.27 17.38
CA TYR A 70 -7.23 18.08 17.53
C TYR A 70 -6.93 17.79 19.01
N SER A 71 -6.64 18.81 19.82
CA SER A 71 -6.38 18.65 21.26
C SER A 71 -7.56 18.02 22.00
N GLU A 72 -8.79 18.45 21.69
CA GLU A 72 -10.01 17.85 22.26
C GLU A 72 -10.16 16.40 21.86
N TRP A 73 -10.01 16.09 20.56
CA TRP A 73 -10.04 14.70 20.07
C TRP A 73 -8.96 13.85 20.71
N LYS A 74 -7.73 14.36 20.84
CA LYS A 74 -6.58 13.66 21.43
C LYS A 74 -6.87 13.24 22.86
N LYS A 75 -7.44 14.12 23.69
CA LYS A 75 -7.80 13.82 25.08
C LYS A 75 -8.76 12.62 25.21
N GLU A 76 -9.69 12.51 24.29
CA GLU A 76 -10.77 11.51 24.38
C GLU A 76 -10.43 10.19 23.68
N ASN A 77 -9.66 10.24 22.61
CA ASN A 77 -9.54 9.11 21.67
C ASN A 77 -8.13 8.57 21.49
N PHE A 78 -7.08 9.28 21.95
CA PHE A 78 -5.71 8.96 21.59
C PHE A 78 -5.24 7.61 22.13
N GLU A 79 -5.54 7.30 23.39
CA GLU A 79 -5.17 6.00 23.97
C GLU A 79 -5.84 4.84 23.22
N ARG A 80 -7.11 4.97 22.89
CA ARG A 80 -7.83 3.99 22.09
C ARG A 80 -7.20 3.81 20.72
N PHE A 81 -6.86 4.91 20.05
CA PHE A 81 -6.18 4.89 18.76
C PHE A 81 -4.84 4.11 18.85
N LEU A 82 -4.00 4.39 19.82
CA LEU A 82 -2.72 3.69 20.02
C LEU A 82 -2.87 2.19 20.30
N GLN A 83 -3.96 1.78 20.92
CA GLN A 83 -4.23 0.36 21.19
C GLN A 83 -4.81 -0.38 19.99
N THR A 84 -5.70 0.25 19.23
CA THR A 84 -6.47 -0.43 18.18
C THR A 84 -5.80 -0.39 16.82
N GLU A 85 -5.11 0.70 16.48
CA GLU A 85 -4.56 0.88 15.14
C GLU A 85 -3.44 -0.11 14.77
N PRO A 86 -2.49 -0.46 15.68
CA PRO A 86 -1.51 -1.51 15.40
C PRO A 86 -2.16 -2.87 15.10
N LEU A 87 -3.22 -3.21 15.79
CA LEU A 87 -3.95 -4.47 15.56
C LEU A 87 -4.64 -4.45 14.19
N ARG A 88 -5.23 -3.32 13.81
CA ARG A 88 -5.84 -3.15 12.48
C ARG A 88 -4.82 -3.31 11.36
N ILE A 89 -3.61 -2.74 11.51
CA ILE A 89 -2.52 -2.88 10.52
C ILE A 89 -2.11 -4.34 10.36
N ILE A 90 -1.94 -5.06 11.47
CA ILE A 90 -1.57 -6.48 11.46
C ILE A 90 -2.65 -7.31 10.76
N GLU A 91 -3.92 -7.08 11.06
CA GLU A 91 -5.04 -7.80 10.46
C GLU A 91 -5.13 -7.54 8.96
N GLU A 92 -5.01 -6.28 8.53
CA GLU A 92 -5.00 -5.90 7.11
C GLU A 92 -3.83 -6.57 6.37
N SER A 93 -2.64 -6.57 6.95
CA SER A 93 -1.46 -7.22 6.37
C SER A 93 -1.65 -8.73 6.22
N ARG A 94 -2.29 -9.38 7.20
CA ARG A 94 -2.64 -10.81 7.13
C ARG A 94 -3.66 -11.07 6.03
N ARG A 95 -4.67 -10.22 5.89
CA ARG A 95 -5.70 -10.35 4.85
C ARG A 95 -5.09 -10.23 3.46
N VAL A 96 -4.27 -9.20 3.23
CA VAL A 96 -3.58 -8.99 1.93
C VAL A 96 -2.70 -10.20 1.60
N LYS A 97 -1.93 -10.71 2.57
CA LYS A 97 -1.09 -11.89 2.36
C LYS A 97 -1.91 -13.13 2.01
N ALA A 98 -3.04 -13.37 2.70
CA ALA A 98 -3.91 -14.50 2.42
C ALA A 98 -4.53 -14.42 1.00
N GLU A 99 -4.90 -13.21 0.54
CA GLU A 99 -5.38 -12.99 -0.83
C GLU A 99 -4.28 -13.27 -1.87
N GLU A 100 -3.05 -12.81 -1.63
CA GLU A 100 -1.90 -13.10 -2.50
C GLU A 100 -1.59 -14.61 -2.58
N ASP A 101 -1.62 -15.31 -1.45
CA ASP A 101 -1.35 -16.75 -1.39
C ASP A 101 -2.44 -17.54 -2.14
N LYS A 102 -3.71 -17.13 -2.01
CA LYS A 102 -4.82 -17.69 -2.78
C LYS A 102 -4.67 -17.46 -4.30
N LEU A 103 -4.24 -16.27 -4.70
CA LEU A 103 -3.99 -15.97 -6.11
C LEU A 103 -2.83 -16.83 -6.68
N LYS A 104 -1.76 -17.02 -5.92
CA LYS A 104 -0.62 -17.88 -6.30
C LYS A 104 -1.07 -19.34 -6.45
N GLU A 105 -1.88 -19.85 -5.52
CA GLU A 105 -2.39 -21.21 -5.56
C GLU A 105 -3.32 -21.41 -6.77
N ASN A 106 -4.25 -20.51 -7.02
CA ASN A 106 -5.11 -20.55 -8.21
C ASN A 106 -4.30 -20.53 -9.51
N TYR A 107 -3.23 -19.73 -9.55
CA TYR A 107 -2.36 -19.69 -10.70
C TYR A 107 -1.55 -20.99 -10.87
N ARG A 108 -1.05 -21.56 -9.77
CA ARG A 108 -0.36 -22.85 -9.75
C ARG A 108 -1.25 -23.95 -10.33
N ASN A 109 -2.48 -24.05 -9.85
CA ASN A 109 -3.45 -25.04 -10.32
C ASN A 109 -3.74 -24.87 -11.81
N LYS A 110 -3.85 -23.61 -12.28
CA LYS A 110 -4.06 -23.33 -13.70
C LYS A 110 -2.89 -23.74 -14.58
N LEU A 111 -1.65 -23.60 -14.11
CA LEU A 111 -0.48 -24.09 -14.84
C LEU A 111 -0.45 -25.62 -14.94
N ILE A 112 -0.83 -26.34 -13.87
CA ILE A 112 -0.96 -27.81 -13.88
C ILE A 112 -2.01 -28.24 -14.92
N GLU A 113 -3.17 -27.61 -14.96
CA GLU A 113 -4.21 -27.87 -15.98
C GLU A 113 -3.70 -27.67 -17.42
N LEU A 114 -2.74 -26.76 -17.63
CA LEU A 114 -2.11 -26.49 -18.93
C LEU A 114 -0.92 -27.40 -19.24
N GLY A 115 -0.63 -28.38 -18.37
CA GLY A 115 0.46 -29.33 -18.54
C GLY A 115 1.86 -28.80 -18.16
N PHE A 116 1.94 -27.70 -17.42
CA PHE A 116 3.20 -27.21 -16.86
C PHE A 116 3.44 -27.81 -15.48
N ASP A 117 4.70 -28.10 -15.14
CA ASP A 117 5.11 -28.41 -13.77
C ASP A 117 5.53 -27.13 -13.03
N PRO A 118 4.72 -26.62 -12.07
CA PRO A 118 5.08 -25.41 -11.34
C PRO A 118 6.34 -25.56 -10.49
N ASP A 119 6.68 -26.76 -10.04
CA ASP A 119 7.85 -26.99 -9.17
C ASP A 119 9.16 -26.90 -9.97
N GLU A 120 9.15 -27.20 -11.24
CA GLU A 120 10.27 -26.97 -12.15
C GLU A 120 10.64 -25.48 -12.26
N PHE A 121 9.65 -24.58 -12.18
CA PHE A 121 9.89 -23.12 -12.20
C PHE A 121 10.39 -22.56 -10.86
N ILE A 122 10.02 -23.18 -9.74
CA ILE A 122 10.43 -22.74 -8.40
C ILE A 122 11.90 -23.05 -8.17
N ALA A 123 12.38 -24.20 -8.61
CA ALA A 123 13.76 -24.63 -8.43
C ALA A 123 14.80 -23.71 -9.11
N GLN A 124 14.40 -22.92 -10.08
CA GLN A 124 15.30 -22.06 -10.88
C GLN A 124 15.36 -20.60 -10.43
N LYS A 125 14.63 -20.17 -9.38
CA LYS A 125 14.72 -18.81 -8.83
C LYS A 125 15.99 -18.56 -7.99
N VAL A 126 17.17 -18.77 -8.57
CA VAL A 126 18.46 -18.59 -7.89
C VAL A 126 18.92 -17.13 -7.85
N THR A 127 18.35 -16.25 -8.66
CA THR A 127 18.70 -14.80 -8.67
C THR A 127 17.47 -13.92 -8.55
N PRO A 128 17.48 -12.92 -7.65
CA PRO A 128 16.40 -11.96 -7.56
C PRO A 128 16.33 -11.13 -8.84
N ARG A 129 15.35 -11.42 -9.70
CA ARG A 129 15.10 -10.63 -10.91
C ARG A 129 14.37 -9.32 -10.51
N ARG A 130 14.62 -8.25 -11.28
CA ARG A 130 13.92 -6.99 -11.09
C ARG A 130 12.41 -7.20 -11.20
N HIS A 131 11.65 -6.50 -10.34
CA HIS A 131 10.20 -6.46 -10.45
C HIS A 131 9.80 -5.96 -11.84
N ARG A 132 8.90 -6.70 -12.49
CA ARG A 132 8.46 -6.41 -13.85
C ARG A 132 6.95 -6.61 -13.96
N VAL A 133 6.29 -5.57 -14.44
CA VAL A 133 4.87 -5.59 -14.79
C VAL A 133 4.74 -5.43 -16.30
N THR A 134 3.91 -6.25 -16.94
CA THR A 134 3.69 -6.24 -18.39
C THR A 134 2.26 -6.72 -18.71
N HIS A 135 1.96 -6.95 -19.98
CA HIS A 135 0.70 -7.49 -20.43
C HIS A 135 0.91 -8.75 -21.28
N CYS A 136 -0.01 -9.69 -21.19
CA CYS A 136 -0.04 -10.84 -22.08
C CYS A 136 -0.26 -10.39 -23.54
N TYR A 137 0.57 -10.86 -24.47
CA TYR A 137 0.40 -10.51 -25.88
C TYR A 137 -0.89 -11.09 -26.48
N SER A 138 -1.38 -12.23 -25.96
CA SER A 138 -2.58 -12.90 -26.45
C SER A 138 -3.85 -12.29 -25.86
N CYS A 139 -4.08 -12.39 -24.55
CA CYS A 139 -5.33 -11.98 -23.90
C CYS A 139 -5.32 -10.59 -23.27
N LYS A 140 -4.22 -9.82 -23.39
CA LYS A 140 -4.01 -8.45 -22.86
C LYS A 140 -4.12 -8.31 -21.34
N ARG A 141 -4.22 -9.40 -20.59
CA ARG A 141 -4.24 -9.39 -19.11
C ARG A 141 -2.91 -8.83 -18.57
N GLY A 142 -2.98 -8.02 -17.53
CA GLY A 142 -1.81 -7.56 -16.77
C GLY A 142 -1.08 -8.73 -16.12
N LEU A 143 0.24 -8.73 -16.18
CA LEU A 143 1.12 -9.75 -15.64
C LEU A 143 2.19 -9.11 -14.76
N ASP A 144 2.42 -9.67 -13.58
CA ASP A 144 3.41 -9.25 -12.61
C ASP A 144 4.27 -10.46 -12.21
N ASN A 145 5.60 -10.36 -12.35
CA ASN A 145 6.49 -11.48 -12.02
C ASN A 145 6.63 -11.77 -10.52
N LYS A 146 6.00 -10.99 -9.65
CA LYS A 146 5.83 -11.35 -8.23
C LYS A 146 4.74 -12.40 -8.02
N LEU A 147 3.71 -12.41 -8.89
CA LEU A 147 2.54 -13.27 -8.81
C LEU A 147 2.59 -14.43 -9.79
N PHE A 148 3.20 -14.22 -10.96
CA PHE A 148 3.23 -15.17 -12.08
C PHE A 148 4.64 -15.68 -12.35
N PHE A 149 4.75 -16.93 -12.82
CA PHE A 149 6.03 -17.53 -13.17
C PHE A 149 6.57 -17.04 -14.51
N GLU A 150 7.88 -17.01 -14.64
CA GLU A 150 8.57 -16.73 -15.90
C GLU A 150 8.93 -18.04 -16.61
N CYS A 151 8.81 -18.07 -17.92
CA CYS A 151 9.20 -19.21 -18.74
C CYS A 151 10.73 -19.36 -18.72
N ASN A 152 11.22 -20.56 -18.49
CA ASN A 152 12.66 -20.86 -18.43
C ASN A 152 13.38 -20.66 -19.77
N ALA A 153 12.66 -20.88 -20.88
CA ALA A 153 13.25 -20.77 -22.23
C ALA A 153 13.28 -19.32 -22.73
N CYS A 154 12.16 -18.57 -22.63
CA CYS A 154 12.07 -17.22 -23.21
C CYS A 154 12.08 -16.10 -22.18
N HIS A 155 12.03 -16.42 -20.88
CA HIS A 155 11.99 -15.47 -19.76
C HIS A 155 10.81 -14.50 -19.75
N TRP A 156 9.76 -14.79 -20.52
CA TRP A 156 8.51 -14.05 -20.44
C TRP A 156 7.64 -14.60 -19.31
N ILE A 157 6.80 -13.74 -18.73
CA ILE A 157 5.83 -14.17 -17.73
C ILE A 157 4.76 -15.02 -18.42
N ILE A 158 4.52 -16.23 -17.90
CA ILE A 158 3.53 -17.15 -18.42
C ILE A 158 2.14 -16.66 -18.01
N CYS A 159 1.26 -16.47 -18.96
CA CYS A 159 -0.11 -16.05 -18.69
C CYS A 159 -1.00 -17.24 -18.32
N THR A 160 -2.05 -17.00 -17.52
CA THR A 160 -3.09 -18.00 -17.21
C THR A 160 -3.87 -18.51 -18.44
N CYS A 161 -3.74 -17.86 -19.61
CA CYS A 161 -4.24 -18.36 -20.88
C CYS A 161 -3.28 -19.33 -21.59
N GLY A 162 -2.14 -19.67 -20.97
CA GLY A 162 -1.11 -20.53 -21.54
C GLY A 162 -0.08 -19.82 -22.45
N ALA A 163 -0.30 -18.55 -22.75
CA ALA A 163 0.62 -17.80 -23.62
C ALA A 163 1.93 -17.48 -22.89
N CYS A 164 3.06 -17.77 -23.55
CA CYS A 164 4.39 -17.32 -23.18
C CYS A 164 5.17 -16.87 -24.43
N GLY A 165 6.34 -16.23 -24.24
CA GLY A 165 7.15 -15.70 -25.35
C GLY A 165 7.58 -16.74 -26.38
N CYS A 166 7.62 -18.03 -26.04
CA CYS A 166 7.97 -19.11 -26.98
C CYS A 166 6.96 -19.24 -28.12
N GLY A 167 5.69 -18.94 -27.88
CA GLY A 167 4.62 -18.96 -28.88
C GLY A 167 4.42 -17.61 -29.60
N TYR A 168 5.26 -16.60 -29.34
CA TYR A 168 5.17 -15.30 -29.97
C TYR A 168 5.92 -15.31 -31.30
N SER A 169 5.21 -15.50 -32.40
CA SER A 169 5.73 -15.22 -33.74
C SER A 169 5.53 -13.74 -34.09
N ARG A 170 6.61 -13.06 -34.44
CA ARG A 170 6.56 -11.67 -34.96
C ARG A 170 5.95 -11.63 -36.36
#